data_b877ee60874d2fd382dc84a5fb44981d
#
_entry.id   b877ee60874d2fd382dc84a5fb44981d
#
_cell.length_a   1.000
_cell.length_b   1.000
_cell.length_c   1.000
_cell.angle_alpha   90.00
_cell.angle_beta   90.00
_cell.angle_gamma   90.00
#
_symmetry.space_group_name_H-M   'P 1'
#
loop_
_entity.id
_entity.type
_entity.pdbx_description
1 polymer ?
#
loop_
_entity_poly.entity_id
_entity_poly.type
_entity_poly.pdbx_seq_one_letter_code
_entity_poly.pdbx_strand_id
1 'polypeptide(L)'
;MKPETLLCPKPDGLYCPPGDFYIDPVRPVDRAVITHGHADHARAGHGAVLATPQTLAIMAARYGEDFTGVRQPLSYGETVTHQGVAIGLVP
;
A
#
# COMPACT_ATOMS: atom_id res chain seq x y z
N MET A 1 11.89 -13.58 13.25
CA MET A 1 12.34 -12.42 12.45
C MET A 1 12.25 -11.17 13.30
N LYS A 2 13.28 -10.35 13.31
CA LYS A 2 13.25 -9.10 14.06
C LYS A 2 12.43 -8.05 13.30
N PRO A 3 11.72 -7.14 14.03
CA PRO A 3 10.92 -6.11 13.35
C PRO A 3 11.71 -5.26 12.36
N GLU A 4 12.94 -4.90 12.68
CA GLU A 4 13.77 -4.07 11.80
C GLU A 4 14.25 -4.80 10.54
N THR A 5 14.11 -6.15 10.47
CA THR A 5 14.37 -6.90 9.24
C THR A 5 13.10 -7.08 8.42
N LEU A 6 11.92 -6.88 9.02
CA LEU A 6 10.64 -6.93 8.33
C LEU A 6 10.26 -5.58 7.75
N LEU A 7 10.48 -4.49 8.51
CA LEU A 7 10.15 -3.13 8.08
C LEU A 7 11.38 -2.25 8.24
N CYS A 8 11.63 -1.40 7.25
CA CYS A 8 12.81 -0.57 7.18
C CYS A 8 12.44 0.84 6.72
N PRO A 9 12.70 1.90 7.51
CA PRO A 9 12.47 3.26 7.04
C PRO A 9 13.37 3.60 5.86
N LYS A 10 12.77 4.20 4.83
CA LYS A 10 13.45 4.67 3.63
C LYS A 10 12.95 6.06 3.28
N PRO A 11 13.66 6.84 2.42
CA PRO A 11 13.18 8.17 2.03
C PRO A 11 11.77 8.14 1.42
N ASP A 12 11.41 7.08 0.70
CA ASP A 12 10.10 6.95 0.05
C ASP A 12 9.00 6.49 0.99
N GLY A 13 9.33 5.95 2.15
CA GLY A 13 8.37 5.46 3.12
C GLY A 13 8.87 4.24 3.89
N LEU A 14 7.96 3.56 4.55
CA LEU A 14 8.28 2.35 5.33
C LEU A 14 8.31 1.15 4.38
N TYR A 15 9.47 0.57 4.20
CA TYR A 15 9.70 -0.51 3.24
C TYR A 15 9.72 -1.88 3.91
N CYS A 16 9.12 -2.87 3.25
CA CYS A 16 9.13 -4.28 3.67
C CYS A 16 10.05 -5.06 2.73
N PRO A 17 11.32 -5.31 3.08
CA PRO A 17 12.25 -5.99 2.18
C PRO A 17 11.80 -7.38 1.73
N PRO A 18 11.31 -8.28 2.62
CA PRO A 18 10.89 -9.61 2.18
C PRO A 18 9.74 -9.57 1.18
N GLY A 19 8.80 -8.64 1.34
CA GLY A 19 7.63 -8.53 0.46
C GLY A 19 7.83 -7.63 -0.74
N ASP A 20 8.88 -6.79 -0.71
CA ASP A 20 9.17 -5.81 -1.75
C ASP A 20 7.99 -4.87 -2.01
N PHE A 21 7.53 -4.21 -0.94
CA PHE A 21 6.49 -3.18 -1.03
C PHE A 21 6.72 -2.11 0.04
N TYR A 22 6.12 -0.93 -0.16
CA TYR A 22 6.13 0.17 0.80
C TYR A 22 4.76 0.31 1.47
N ILE A 23 4.75 0.79 2.71
CA ILE A 23 3.52 1.13 3.45
C ILE A 23 3.40 2.64 3.47
N ASP A 24 2.26 3.15 2.97
CA ASP A 24 1.94 4.59 2.91
C ASP A 24 3.12 5.44 2.38
N PRO A 25 3.69 5.11 1.21
CA PRO A 25 4.85 5.83 0.72
C PRO A 25 4.52 7.29 0.37
N VAL A 26 5.53 8.17 0.51
CA VAL A 26 5.39 9.61 0.24
C VAL A 26 5.81 9.99 -1.18
N ARG A 27 6.32 9.04 -1.96
CA ARG A 27 6.72 9.21 -3.36
C ARG A 27 6.23 8.02 -4.17
N PRO A 28 6.11 8.14 -5.50
CA PRO A 28 5.74 6.99 -6.33
C PRO A 28 6.73 5.84 -6.18
N VAL A 29 6.18 4.63 -5.99
CA VAL A 29 6.94 3.39 -5.86
C VAL A 29 6.28 2.32 -6.73
N ASP A 30 6.96 1.19 -6.93
CA ASP A 30 6.42 0.11 -7.74
C ASP A 30 5.20 -0.53 -7.09
N ARG A 31 5.24 -0.73 -5.76
CA ARG A 31 4.18 -1.42 -5.04
C ARG A 31 3.97 -0.79 -3.67
N ALA A 32 2.72 -0.40 -3.40
CA ALA A 32 2.34 0.27 -2.17
C ALA A 32 1.17 -0.44 -1.50
N VAL A 33 1.22 -0.53 -0.17
CA VAL A 33 0.08 -0.86 0.69
C VAL A 33 -0.37 0.43 1.34
N ILE A 34 -1.62 0.82 1.12
CA ILE A 34 -2.18 2.07 1.64
C ILE A 34 -3.11 1.73 2.79
N THR A 35 -2.86 2.32 3.97
CA THR A 35 -3.59 1.97 5.18
C THR A 35 -4.93 2.68 5.30
N HIS A 36 -5.04 3.91 4.76
CA HIS A 36 -6.31 4.66 4.78
C HIS A 36 -6.29 5.77 3.73
N GLY A 37 -7.46 6.38 3.49
CA GLY A 37 -7.66 7.31 2.38
C GLY A 37 -7.24 8.76 2.59
N HIS A 38 -6.59 9.10 3.70
CA HIS A 38 -6.10 10.47 3.92
C HIS A 38 -5.00 10.81 2.91
N ALA A 39 -4.97 12.05 2.41
CA ALA A 39 -4.10 12.46 1.31
C ALA A 39 -2.61 12.30 1.61
N ASP A 40 -2.20 12.44 2.87
CA ASP A 40 -0.81 12.27 3.29
C ASP A 40 -0.37 10.80 3.33
N HIS A 41 -1.31 9.85 3.24
CA HIS A 41 -1.03 8.42 3.18
C HIS A 41 -1.36 7.82 1.82
N ALA A 42 -2.47 8.26 1.20
CA ALA A 42 -2.98 7.72 -0.05
C ALA A 42 -2.56 8.60 -1.23
N ARG A 43 -1.33 8.43 -1.70
CA ARG A 43 -0.75 9.21 -2.80
C ARG A 43 -0.86 8.46 -4.12
N ALA A 44 -0.94 9.21 -5.22
CA ALA A 44 -1.04 8.65 -6.56
C ALA A 44 0.36 8.34 -7.15
N GLY A 45 0.38 7.57 -8.24
CA GLY A 45 1.58 7.37 -9.06
C GLY A 45 2.31 6.06 -8.83
N HIS A 46 1.80 5.18 -7.95
CA HIS A 46 2.43 3.87 -7.71
C HIS A 46 2.12 2.89 -8.84
N GLY A 47 3.02 1.92 -9.05
CA GLY A 47 2.80 0.88 -10.05
C GLY A 47 1.65 -0.04 -9.67
N ALA A 48 1.53 -0.38 -8.37
CA ALA A 48 0.43 -1.19 -7.84
C ALA A 48 0.05 -0.68 -6.44
N VAL A 49 -1.24 -0.67 -6.14
CA VAL A 49 -1.77 -0.27 -4.83
C VAL A 49 -2.65 -1.37 -4.27
N LEU A 50 -2.34 -1.81 -3.05
CA LEU A 50 -3.20 -2.69 -2.26
C LEU A 50 -3.83 -1.86 -1.15
N ALA A 51 -5.16 -1.84 -1.09
CA ALA A 51 -5.91 -1.07 -0.11
C ALA A 51 -7.34 -1.61 -0.03
N THR A 52 -8.11 -1.14 0.97
CA THR A 52 -9.52 -1.49 1.02
C THR A 52 -10.27 -0.92 -0.20
N PRO A 53 -11.40 -1.52 -0.59
CA PRO A 53 -12.22 -0.97 -1.68
C PRO A 53 -12.62 0.47 -1.43
N GLN A 54 -12.91 0.85 -0.18
CA GLN A 54 -13.26 2.22 0.18
C GLN A 54 -12.10 3.19 -0.07
N THR A 55 -10.88 2.82 0.34
CA THR A 55 -9.69 3.63 0.11
C THR A 55 -9.41 3.78 -1.39
N LEU A 56 -9.52 2.70 -2.16
CA LEU A 56 -9.34 2.75 -3.60
C LEU A 56 -10.36 3.68 -4.27
N ALA A 57 -11.62 3.66 -3.82
CA ALA A 57 -12.65 4.55 -4.32
C ALA A 57 -12.35 6.02 -4.00
N ILE A 58 -11.86 6.31 -2.79
CA ILE A 58 -11.46 7.66 -2.40
C ILE A 58 -10.30 8.15 -3.28
N MET A 59 -9.31 7.30 -3.53
CA MET A 59 -8.16 7.65 -4.37
C MET A 59 -8.60 7.93 -5.81
N ALA A 60 -9.50 7.11 -6.36
CA ALA A 60 -10.04 7.32 -7.71
C ALA A 60 -10.82 8.63 -7.80
N ALA A 61 -11.60 8.98 -6.78
CA ALA A 61 -12.33 10.24 -6.75
C ALA A 61 -11.40 11.45 -6.64
N ARG A 62 -10.29 11.32 -5.91
CA ARG A 62 -9.33 12.43 -5.69
C ARG A 62 -8.39 12.64 -6.86
N TYR A 63 -7.88 11.56 -7.45
CA TYR A 63 -6.80 11.60 -8.44
C TYR A 63 -7.24 11.18 -9.85
N GLY A 64 -8.44 10.62 -10.02
CA GLY A 64 -8.89 10.03 -11.28
C GLY A 64 -8.64 8.53 -11.31
N GLU A 65 -9.23 7.86 -12.30
CA GLU A 65 -9.19 6.40 -12.41
C GLU A 65 -7.77 5.87 -12.68
N ASP A 66 -6.87 6.69 -13.20
CA ASP A 66 -5.50 6.30 -13.54
C ASP A 66 -4.51 6.55 -12.40
N PHE A 67 -4.97 6.61 -11.15
CA PHE A 67 -4.10 6.95 -10.02
C PHE A 67 -3.03 5.89 -9.74
N THR A 68 -3.20 4.68 -10.22
CA THR A 68 -2.23 3.58 -10.10
C THR A 68 -2.30 2.66 -11.31
N GLY A 69 -1.23 1.93 -11.58
CA GLY A 69 -1.22 0.96 -12.67
C GLY A 69 -2.08 -0.26 -12.38
N VAL A 70 -2.02 -0.79 -11.16
CA VAL A 70 -2.78 -1.97 -10.73
C VAL A 70 -3.47 -1.67 -9.41
N ARG A 71 -4.73 -2.04 -9.27
CA ARG A 71 -5.48 -1.97 -8.02
C ARG A 71 -5.67 -3.37 -7.48
N GLN A 72 -5.34 -3.56 -6.20
CA GLN A 72 -5.56 -4.83 -5.50
C GLN A 72 -6.41 -4.57 -4.27
N PRO A 73 -7.74 -4.79 -4.35
CA PRO A 73 -8.60 -4.58 -3.19
C PRO A 73 -8.41 -5.67 -2.16
N LEU A 74 -8.40 -5.27 -0.88
CA LEU A 74 -8.34 -6.18 0.25
C LEU A 74 -9.24 -5.63 1.34
N SER A 75 -10.30 -6.37 1.68
CA SER A 75 -11.23 -5.94 2.72
C SER A 75 -10.65 -6.21 4.11
N TYR A 76 -11.13 -5.46 5.11
CA TYR A 76 -10.75 -5.72 6.49
C TYR A 76 -11.07 -7.16 6.88
N GLY A 77 -10.16 -7.80 7.59
CA GLY A 77 -10.29 -9.19 8.00
C GLY A 77 -9.84 -10.22 6.98
N GLU A 78 -9.58 -9.81 5.75
CA GLU A 78 -8.99 -10.66 4.73
C GLU A 78 -7.47 -10.61 4.80
N THR A 79 -6.82 -11.64 4.27
CA THR A 79 -5.36 -11.72 4.19
C THR A 79 -4.94 -12.12 2.79
N VAL A 80 -3.89 -11.50 2.30
CA VAL A 80 -3.25 -11.88 1.04
C VAL A 80 -1.75 -12.09 1.32
N THR A 81 -1.13 -13.01 0.59
CA THR A 81 0.30 -13.26 0.72
C THR A 81 1.02 -12.70 -0.50
N HIS A 82 2.06 -11.90 -0.25
CA HIS A 82 2.88 -11.33 -1.31
C HIS A 82 4.35 -11.63 -1.00
N GLN A 83 5.00 -12.39 -1.88
CA GLN A 83 6.39 -12.83 -1.72
C GLN A 83 6.67 -13.43 -0.33
N GLY A 84 5.74 -14.27 0.14
CA GLY A 84 5.86 -14.93 1.43
C GLY A 84 5.45 -14.09 2.64
N VAL A 85 5.08 -12.84 2.44
CA VAL A 85 4.63 -11.95 3.53
C VAL A 85 3.10 -11.88 3.52
N ALA A 86 2.48 -12.23 4.65
CA ALA A 86 1.03 -12.12 4.81
C ALA A 86 0.66 -10.67 5.13
N ILE A 87 -0.30 -10.13 4.38
CA ILE A 87 -0.78 -8.76 4.54
C ILE A 87 -2.26 -8.82 4.89
N GLY A 88 -2.63 -8.16 5.99
CA GLY A 88 -4.02 -7.97 6.39
C GLY A 88 -4.23 -6.53 6.80
N LEU A 89 -5.42 -6.00 6.56
CA LEU A 89 -5.80 -4.64 6.93
C LEU A 89 -6.83 -4.68 8.05
N VAL A 90 -6.66 -3.80 9.04
CA VAL A 90 -7.61 -3.63 10.15
C VAL A 90 -8.05 -2.17 10.21
N PRO A 91 -9.29 -1.93 10.70
CA PRO A 91 -9.78 -0.55 10.89
C PRO A 91 -8.93 0.27 11.82
#